data_4cf0c1a60d5752eb43a9a667b8432bd6
#
_entry.id   4cf0c1a60d5752eb43a9a667b8432bd6
#
_cell.length_a   1.000
_cell.length_b   1.000
_cell.length_c   1.000
_cell.angle_alpha   90.00
_cell.angle_beta   90.00
_cell.angle_gamma   90.00
#
_symmetry.space_group_name_H-M   'P 1'
#
loop_
_entity.id
_entity.type
_entity.pdbx_description
1 polymer ?
#
loop_
_entity_poly.entity_id
_entity_poly.type
_entity_poly.pdbx_seq_one_letter_code
_entity_poly.pdbx_strand_id
1 'polypeptide(L)'
;MLTPSQNPYSYQHQEKAIGRTFSLLCWNIHKENMDPHFHPKLHKLLLGHPSDFLLFQEYKMPKHQPHDLKAFSYAMAANIETRHHIYGLLTASMSSFDARKTALTHQKEFFISTRKSILLTSHTFSDGEILHMVNMHGINFVSSKVFSKELEKTEALLKEYSGALILSGDFNNWNKKRIKALEEFQETLSLQRAVIEEEHHIKQVFSKPIDHIFYRGLKLVHAKAIDTKKVSDHNPIYAIFEKL
;
A
#
# COMPACT_ATOMS: atom_id res chain seq x y z
N MET A 1 -8.68 -22.38 3.74
CA MET A 1 -8.55 -20.91 3.90
C MET A 1 -9.92 -20.36 4.20
N LEU A 2 -10.04 -19.56 5.24
CA LEU A 2 -11.29 -18.89 5.59
C LEU A 2 -11.35 -17.54 4.85
N THR A 3 -12.56 -17.09 4.54
CA THR A 3 -12.76 -15.71 4.07
C THR A 3 -12.57 -14.79 5.27
N PRO A 4 -11.60 -13.87 5.24
CA PRO A 4 -11.34 -13.01 6.39
C PRO A 4 -12.48 -12.02 6.63
N SER A 5 -12.54 -11.49 7.85
CA SER A 5 -13.43 -10.37 8.19
C SER A 5 -13.17 -9.19 7.26
N GLN A 6 -14.23 -8.49 6.87
CA GLN A 6 -14.13 -7.23 6.11
C GLN A 6 -13.71 -6.06 7.01
N ASN A 7 -13.77 -6.22 8.33
CA ASN A 7 -13.30 -5.19 9.26
C ASN A 7 -11.77 -5.19 9.34
N PRO A 8 -11.10 -4.04 9.23
CA PRO A 8 -9.67 -3.98 9.37
C PRO A 8 -9.26 -4.30 10.81
N TYR A 9 -8.26 -5.16 10.96
CA TYR A 9 -7.55 -5.30 12.22
C TYR A 9 -6.75 -4.04 12.47
N SER A 10 -6.79 -3.46 13.67
CA SER A 10 -6.11 -2.20 13.92
C SER A 10 -5.63 -2.06 15.35
N TYR A 11 -4.59 -1.28 15.51
CA TYR A 11 -4.05 -0.81 16.77
C TYR A 11 -3.69 0.67 16.65
N GLN A 12 -4.02 1.48 17.64
CA GLN A 12 -3.77 2.92 17.63
C GLN A 12 -3.04 3.34 18.91
N HIS A 13 -1.88 3.93 18.75
CA HIS A 13 -0.99 4.34 19.84
C HIS A 13 -1.29 5.72 20.37
N GLN A 14 -1.51 6.68 19.48
CA GLN A 14 -1.54 8.10 19.80
C GLN A 14 -2.53 8.84 18.91
N GLU A 15 -3.09 9.91 19.43
CA GLU A 15 -3.75 10.93 18.63
C GLU A 15 -2.69 11.94 18.18
N LYS A 16 -2.30 11.89 16.93
CA LYS A 16 -1.31 12.79 16.32
C LYS A 16 -1.72 13.14 14.91
N ALA A 17 -1.74 14.44 14.62
CA ALA A 17 -1.93 14.93 13.26
C ALA A 17 -0.67 14.74 12.40
N ILE A 18 -0.84 14.76 11.08
CA ILE A 18 0.27 14.76 10.13
C ILE A 18 0.84 16.18 10.03
N GLY A 19 2.17 16.29 9.95
CA GLY A 19 2.85 17.53 9.58
C GLY A 19 2.65 17.89 8.12
N ARG A 20 2.95 19.15 7.76
CA ARG A 20 2.86 19.63 6.37
C ARG A 20 3.74 18.83 5.42
N THR A 21 4.91 18.41 5.85
CA THR A 21 5.80 17.50 5.13
C THR A 21 5.78 16.15 5.82
N PHE A 22 5.63 15.10 5.05
CA PHE A 22 5.59 13.73 5.55
C PHE A 22 6.20 12.76 4.54
N SER A 23 6.54 11.58 5.02
CA SER A 23 7.23 10.55 4.25
C SER A 23 6.51 9.21 4.31
N LEU A 24 6.68 8.41 3.26
CA LEU A 24 6.16 7.05 3.21
C LEU A 24 7.19 6.07 2.64
N LEU A 25 7.08 4.83 3.09
CA LEU A 25 7.74 3.67 2.52
C LEU A 25 6.68 2.67 2.06
N CYS A 26 6.64 2.37 0.76
CA CYS A 26 5.76 1.37 0.18
C CYS A 26 6.56 0.14 -0.24
N TRP A 27 6.13 -1.07 0.18
CA TRP A 27 6.89 -2.28 -0.07
C TRP A 27 6.05 -3.55 -0.05
N ASN A 28 6.05 -4.32 -1.13
CA ASN A 28 5.59 -5.70 -1.10
C ASN A 28 6.68 -6.56 -0.45
N ILE A 29 6.43 -7.01 0.77
CA ILE A 29 7.42 -7.72 1.59
C ILE A 29 7.37 -9.23 1.46
N HIS A 30 6.51 -9.78 0.60
CA HIS A 30 6.41 -11.22 0.31
C HIS A 30 6.37 -12.13 1.56
N LYS A 31 5.72 -11.65 2.64
CA LYS A 31 5.60 -12.38 3.94
C LYS A 31 6.90 -12.50 4.74
N GLU A 32 7.96 -11.82 4.33
CA GLU A 32 9.29 -11.89 4.96
C GLU A 32 9.33 -11.29 6.38
N ASN A 33 8.29 -10.56 6.79
CA ASN A 33 8.22 -9.97 8.12
C ASN A 33 8.21 -10.97 9.29
N MET A 34 8.10 -12.27 9.02
CA MET A 34 8.26 -13.32 10.03
C MET A 34 9.68 -13.92 10.05
N ASP A 35 10.53 -13.55 9.09
CA ASP A 35 11.95 -13.93 9.11
C ASP A 35 12.69 -13.07 10.15
N PRO A 36 13.52 -13.69 11.02
CA PRO A 36 14.28 -12.96 12.04
C PRO A 36 15.20 -11.86 11.48
N HIS A 37 15.64 -12.00 10.23
CA HIS A 37 16.51 -11.02 9.57
C HIS A 37 15.77 -9.82 9.01
N PHE A 38 14.44 -9.88 8.86
CA PHE A 38 13.65 -8.80 8.30
C PHE A 38 13.66 -7.54 9.17
N HIS A 39 13.34 -7.67 10.45
CA HIS A 39 13.21 -6.52 11.36
C HIS A 39 14.50 -5.72 11.53
N PRO A 40 15.69 -6.32 11.70
CA PRO A 40 16.96 -5.58 11.71
C PRO A 40 17.21 -4.81 10.41
N LYS A 41 16.87 -5.40 9.27
CA LYS A 41 17.04 -4.74 7.96
C LYS A 41 16.03 -3.60 7.77
N LEU A 42 14.75 -3.80 8.14
CA LEU A 42 13.74 -2.75 8.15
C LEU A 42 14.17 -1.59 9.07
N HIS A 43 14.66 -1.89 10.27
CA HIS A 43 15.15 -0.87 11.18
C HIS A 43 16.29 -0.04 10.57
N LYS A 44 17.29 -0.72 9.96
CA LYS A 44 18.39 -0.04 9.28
C LYS A 44 17.88 0.83 8.10
N LEU A 45 16.90 0.34 7.37
CA LEU A 45 16.28 1.08 6.27
C LEU A 45 15.61 2.36 6.79
N LEU A 46 14.85 2.26 7.88
CA LEU A 46 14.16 3.40 8.50
C LEU A 46 15.10 4.39 9.17
N LEU A 47 16.29 3.98 9.60
CA LEU A 47 17.32 4.91 10.06
C LEU A 47 17.86 5.80 8.92
N GLY A 48 18.00 5.24 7.72
CA GLY A 48 18.43 6.00 6.54
C GLY A 48 17.28 6.73 5.81
N HIS A 49 16.06 6.25 5.99
CA HIS A 49 14.85 6.77 5.32
C HIS A 49 13.70 6.84 6.34
N PRO A 50 13.73 7.81 7.27
CA PRO A 50 12.67 7.98 8.25
C PRO A 50 11.32 8.10 7.57
N SER A 51 10.34 7.33 8.03
CA SER A 51 9.04 7.24 7.36
C SER A 51 7.91 7.44 8.35
N ASP A 52 7.00 8.36 8.04
CA ASP A 52 5.77 8.59 8.80
C ASP A 52 4.73 7.52 8.52
N PHE A 53 4.77 6.94 7.30
CA PHE A 53 3.88 5.87 6.86
C PHE A 53 4.66 4.68 6.31
N LEU A 54 4.19 3.47 6.64
CA LEU A 54 4.65 2.20 6.05
C LEU A 54 3.46 1.52 5.38
N LEU A 55 3.54 1.27 4.08
CA LEU A 55 2.52 0.59 3.30
C LEU A 55 3.08 -0.76 2.85
N PHE A 56 2.72 -1.83 3.56
CA PHE A 56 3.17 -3.17 3.24
C PHE A 56 2.10 -3.97 2.51
N GLN A 57 2.50 -4.66 1.43
CA GLN A 57 1.73 -5.70 0.79
C GLN A 57 2.30 -7.07 1.19
N GLU A 58 1.44 -8.08 1.15
CA GLU A 58 1.74 -9.45 1.60
C GLU A 58 2.27 -9.55 3.04
N TYR A 59 1.78 -8.70 3.92
CA TYR A 59 2.11 -8.76 5.34
C TYR A 59 1.47 -9.99 5.99
N LYS A 60 2.22 -10.66 6.88
CA LYS A 60 1.78 -11.82 7.66
C LYS A 60 1.70 -11.44 9.14
N MET A 61 0.55 -11.65 9.77
CA MET A 61 0.34 -11.32 11.18
C MET A 61 -0.23 -12.52 11.96
N PRO A 62 0.31 -12.85 13.16
CA PRO A 62 -0.30 -13.82 14.06
C PRO A 62 -1.67 -13.35 14.54
N LYS A 63 -2.67 -14.24 14.60
CA LYS A 63 -4.06 -13.87 14.97
C LYS A 63 -4.25 -13.49 16.44
N HIS A 64 -3.44 -14.04 17.32
CA HIS A 64 -3.65 -13.97 18.78
C HIS A 64 -2.54 -13.22 19.51
N GLN A 65 -1.61 -12.62 18.79
CA GLN A 65 -0.57 -11.81 19.38
C GLN A 65 -0.69 -10.39 18.85
N PRO A 66 -0.75 -9.38 19.72
CA PRO A 66 -0.66 -8.00 19.28
C PRO A 66 0.68 -7.82 18.56
N HIS A 67 0.61 -7.24 17.38
CA HIS A 67 1.81 -6.96 16.61
C HIS A 67 2.36 -5.61 17.06
N ASP A 68 3.49 -5.62 17.73
CA ASP A 68 4.11 -4.39 18.20
C ASP A 68 4.98 -3.81 17.08
N LEU A 69 4.46 -2.81 16.40
CA LEU A 69 5.21 -1.95 15.48
C LEU A 69 5.83 -0.73 16.19
N LYS A 70 5.96 -0.82 17.52
CA LYS A 70 6.55 0.20 18.39
C LYS A 70 5.82 1.56 18.28
N ALA A 71 6.42 2.52 17.58
CA ALA A 71 5.89 3.89 17.50
C ALA A 71 4.70 4.05 16.52
N PHE A 72 4.37 3.01 15.74
CA PHE A 72 3.34 3.11 14.72
C PHE A 72 1.99 2.62 15.21
N SER A 73 0.94 3.40 14.94
CA SER A 73 -0.42 2.88 14.81
C SER A 73 -0.51 2.05 13.53
N TYR A 74 -1.37 1.04 13.46
CA TYR A 74 -1.54 0.29 12.21
C TYR A 74 -2.98 -0.14 11.95
N ALA A 75 -3.31 -0.33 10.69
CA ALA A 75 -4.50 -1.00 10.21
C ALA A 75 -4.10 -2.09 9.21
N MET A 76 -4.82 -3.22 9.21
CA MET A 76 -4.57 -4.33 8.30
C MET A 76 -5.86 -4.76 7.60
N ALA A 77 -5.80 -4.91 6.28
CA ALA A 77 -6.85 -5.50 5.47
C ALA A 77 -6.46 -6.94 5.09
N ALA A 78 -7.05 -7.92 5.74
CA ALA A 78 -6.78 -9.32 5.47
C ALA A 78 -7.42 -9.77 4.15
N ASN A 79 -6.68 -10.50 3.32
CA ASN A 79 -7.19 -11.19 2.13
C ASN A 79 -7.15 -12.71 2.25
N ILE A 80 -6.33 -13.23 3.15
CA ILE A 80 -6.24 -14.66 3.49
C ILE A 80 -6.27 -14.79 5.02
N GLU A 81 -7.01 -15.77 5.49
CA GLU A 81 -7.03 -16.15 6.89
C GLU A 81 -6.78 -17.66 7.03
N THR A 82 -5.90 -18.03 7.96
CA THR A 82 -5.60 -19.40 8.35
C THR A 82 -5.90 -19.60 9.83
N ARG A 83 -5.66 -20.79 10.36
CA ARG A 83 -5.86 -21.06 11.79
C ARG A 83 -5.04 -20.12 12.69
N HIS A 84 -3.82 -19.79 12.32
CA HIS A 84 -2.86 -19.09 13.18
C HIS A 84 -2.47 -17.69 12.68
N HIS A 85 -2.67 -17.40 11.40
CA HIS A 85 -2.22 -16.17 10.77
C HIS A 85 -3.27 -15.53 9.86
N ILE A 86 -3.17 -14.23 9.73
CA ILE A 86 -3.82 -13.45 8.68
C ILE A 86 -2.75 -12.87 7.75
N TYR A 87 -3.11 -12.69 6.48
CA TYR A 87 -2.25 -12.15 5.44
C TYR A 87 -2.99 -11.05 4.71
N GLY A 88 -2.29 -10.03 4.28
CA GLY A 88 -2.91 -8.95 3.53
C GLY A 88 -2.08 -7.69 3.44
N LEU A 89 -2.77 -6.55 3.41
CA LEU A 89 -2.17 -5.23 3.43
C LEU A 89 -2.04 -4.74 4.86
N LEU A 90 -0.93 -4.10 5.18
CA LEU A 90 -0.76 -3.37 6.42
C LEU A 90 -0.35 -1.94 6.11
N THR A 91 -1.09 -0.97 6.64
CA THR A 91 -0.68 0.44 6.69
C THR A 91 -0.35 0.78 8.12
N ALA A 92 0.88 1.20 8.37
CA ALA A 92 1.32 1.71 9.65
C ALA A 92 1.57 3.21 9.55
N SER A 93 1.31 3.97 10.61
CA SER A 93 1.40 5.41 10.64
C SER A 93 1.90 5.93 11.99
N MET A 94 2.74 6.95 11.94
CA MET A 94 3.12 7.75 13.11
C MET A 94 1.99 8.70 13.55
N SER A 95 0.95 8.90 12.73
CA SER A 95 -0.26 9.66 13.02
C SER A 95 -1.43 8.73 13.37
N SER A 96 -2.48 9.29 13.96
CA SER A 96 -3.73 8.57 14.21
C SER A 96 -4.50 8.32 12.91
N PHE A 97 -5.41 7.35 12.97
CA PHE A 97 -6.38 7.08 11.91
C PHE A 97 -7.74 7.65 12.30
N ASP A 98 -8.29 8.53 11.48
CA ASP A 98 -9.64 9.06 11.66
C ASP A 98 -10.71 8.11 11.07
N ALA A 99 -10.37 7.44 9.97
CA ALA A 99 -11.22 6.45 9.33
C ALA A 99 -10.40 5.32 8.68
N ARG A 100 -11.03 4.15 8.55
CA ARG A 100 -10.45 2.96 7.92
C ARG A 100 -11.52 2.24 7.12
N LYS A 101 -11.22 1.94 5.86
CA LYS A 101 -12.12 1.16 4.98
C LYS A 101 -11.32 0.08 4.28
N THR A 102 -11.87 -1.11 4.19
CA THR A 102 -11.26 -2.23 3.45
C THR A 102 -12.19 -2.69 2.34
N ALA A 103 -11.60 -3.13 1.24
CA ALA A 103 -12.32 -3.82 0.18
C ALA A 103 -11.51 -5.02 -0.33
N LEU A 104 -12.22 -6.08 -0.72
CA LEU A 104 -11.62 -7.23 -1.41
C LEU A 104 -12.03 -7.21 -2.87
N THR A 105 -11.14 -7.65 -3.76
CA THR A 105 -11.50 -7.88 -5.16
C THR A 105 -12.67 -8.87 -5.23
N HIS A 106 -13.58 -8.67 -6.18
CA HIS A 106 -14.70 -9.59 -6.38
C HIS A 106 -14.24 -10.93 -6.96
N GLN A 107 -13.25 -10.87 -7.83
CA GLN A 107 -12.69 -12.06 -8.46
C GLN A 107 -11.55 -12.63 -7.63
N LYS A 108 -11.38 -13.94 -7.70
CA LYS A 108 -10.24 -14.66 -7.14
C LYS A 108 -9.17 -14.86 -8.20
N GLU A 109 -7.93 -14.92 -7.80
CA GLU A 109 -6.83 -15.32 -8.67
C GLU A 109 -6.94 -16.78 -9.07
N PHE A 110 -6.69 -17.08 -10.34
CA PHE A 110 -6.98 -18.38 -10.95
C PHE A 110 -6.23 -19.54 -10.27
N PHE A 111 -4.94 -19.33 -9.93
CA PHE A 111 -4.11 -20.40 -9.35
C PHE A 111 -4.17 -20.51 -7.84
N ILE A 112 -4.47 -19.44 -7.13
CA ILE A 112 -4.34 -19.38 -5.65
C ILE A 112 -5.71 -19.31 -4.98
N SER A 113 -6.78 -19.12 -5.74
CA SER A 113 -8.15 -18.93 -5.23
C SER A 113 -8.30 -17.81 -4.19
N THR A 114 -7.35 -16.85 -4.17
CA THR A 114 -7.34 -15.74 -3.22
C THR A 114 -7.84 -14.46 -3.86
N ARG A 115 -8.42 -13.59 -3.05
CA ARG A 115 -8.77 -12.23 -3.42
C ARG A 115 -7.61 -11.31 -3.04
N LYS A 116 -7.49 -10.17 -3.70
CA LYS A 116 -6.61 -9.08 -3.26
C LYS A 116 -7.41 -8.06 -2.49
N SER A 117 -6.72 -7.21 -1.77
CA SER A 117 -7.35 -6.22 -0.89
C SER A 117 -6.92 -4.80 -1.21
N ILE A 118 -7.76 -3.86 -0.78
CA ILE A 118 -7.48 -2.43 -0.71
C ILE A 118 -7.69 -2.03 0.74
N LEU A 119 -6.78 -1.24 1.26
CA LEU A 119 -6.87 -0.64 2.58
C LEU A 119 -6.78 0.88 2.42
N LEU A 120 -7.86 1.56 2.73
CA LEU A 120 -7.91 3.01 2.81
C LEU A 120 -7.88 3.44 4.28
N THR A 121 -7.01 4.39 4.59
CA THR A 121 -6.95 5.06 5.89
C THR A 121 -7.00 6.57 5.68
N SER A 122 -7.68 7.28 6.56
CA SER A 122 -7.76 8.73 6.54
C SER A 122 -7.05 9.30 7.76
N HIS A 123 -6.34 10.39 7.56
CA HIS A 123 -5.49 11.02 8.57
C HIS A 123 -5.66 12.53 8.49
N THR A 124 -5.75 13.21 9.63
CA THR A 124 -5.90 14.65 9.69
C THR A 124 -4.55 15.35 9.71
N PHE A 125 -4.37 16.35 8.86
CA PHE A 125 -3.27 17.30 8.93
C PHE A 125 -3.44 18.25 10.12
N SER A 126 -2.35 18.91 10.53
CA SER A 126 -2.37 19.87 11.64
C SER A 126 -3.31 21.07 11.46
N ASP A 127 -3.75 21.35 10.23
CA ASP A 127 -4.72 22.40 9.88
C ASP A 127 -6.16 21.90 9.70
N GLY A 128 -6.40 20.61 9.97
CA GLY A 128 -7.73 19.98 9.90
C GLY A 128 -8.11 19.39 8.55
N GLU A 129 -7.32 19.56 7.49
CA GLU A 129 -7.57 18.86 6.22
C GLU A 129 -7.21 17.38 6.31
N ILE A 130 -7.76 16.59 5.40
CA ILE A 130 -7.63 15.12 5.44
C ILE A 130 -6.75 14.62 4.30
N LEU A 131 -5.79 13.75 4.64
CA LEU A 131 -5.07 12.89 3.70
C LEU A 131 -5.73 11.51 3.66
N HIS A 132 -6.06 11.06 2.46
CA HIS A 132 -6.47 9.68 2.22
C HIS A 132 -5.27 8.86 1.72
N MET A 133 -4.90 7.84 2.50
CA MET A 133 -3.82 6.92 2.17
C MET A 133 -4.41 5.58 1.73
N VAL A 134 -4.12 5.15 0.51
CA VAL A 134 -4.63 3.89 -0.05
C VAL A 134 -3.47 2.96 -0.33
N ASN A 135 -3.45 1.85 0.39
CA ASN A 135 -2.55 0.73 0.17
C ASN A 135 -3.28 -0.30 -0.68
N MET A 136 -2.70 -0.66 -1.81
CA MET A 136 -3.33 -1.56 -2.79
C MET A 136 -2.41 -2.72 -3.15
N HIS A 137 -3.01 -3.91 -3.31
CA HIS A 137 -2.38 -5.02 -4.01
C HIS A 137 -3.31 -5.45 -5.16
N GLY A 138 -2.89 -5.16 -6.37
CA GLY A 138 -3.62 -5.45 -7.60
C GLY A 138 -3.78 -6.95 -7.85
N ILE A 139 -4.92 -7.33 -8.44
CA ILE A 139 -5.18 -8.74 -8.77
C ILE A 139 -4.23 -9.23 -9.87
N ASN A 140 -3.58 -10.35 -9.62
CA ASN A 140 -2.70 -11.02 -10.58
C ASN A 140 -3.38 -12.26 -11.20
N PHE A 141 -2.73 -12.95 -12.14
CA PHE A 141 -3.18 -14.21 -12.74
C PHE A 141 -4.65 -14.25 -13.19
N VAL A 142 -5.16 -13.14 -13.67
CA VAL A 142 -6.50 -13.01 -14.26
C VAL A 142 -6.40 -12.37 -15.65
N SER A 143 -7.47 -12.45 -16.45
CA SER A 143 -7.52 -11.76 -17.74
C SER A 143 -7.46 -10.23 -17.55
N SER A 144 -6.96 -9.51 -18.57
CA SER A 144 -6.95 -8.03 -18.53
C SER A 144 -8.35 -7.43 -18.40
N LYS A 145 -9.40 -8.09 -18.89
CA LYS A 145 -10.80 -7.68 -18.73
C LYS A 145 -11.23 -7.73 -17.25
N VAL A 146 -10.83 -8.78 -16.52
CA VAL A 146 -11.10 -8.88 -15.07
C VAL A 146 -10.31 -7.84 -14.32
N PHE A 147 -9.04 -7.62 -14.67
CA PHE A 147 -8.20 -6.58 -14.08
C PHE A 147 -8.82 -5.19 -14.24
N SER A 148 -9.26 -4.81 -15.45
CA SER A 148 -9.92 -3.51 -15.69
C SER A 148 -11.19 -3.35 -14.85
N LYS A 149 -12.03 -4.38 -14.76
CA LYS A 149 -13.24 -4.35 -13.92
C LYS A 149 -12.94 -4.16 -12.42
N GLU A 150 -11.84 -4.71 -11.91
CA GLU A 150 -11.45 -4.48 -10.52
C GLU A 150 -10.90 -3.05 -10.32
N LEU A 151 -10.21 -2.47 -11.32
CA LEU A 151 -9.84 -1.05 -11.30
C LEU A 151 -11.06 -0.13 -11.33
N GLU A 152 -12.07 -0.40 -12.19
CA GLU A 152 -13.32 0.37 -12.25
C GLU A 152 -14.03 0.42 -10.88
N LYS A 153 -14.04 -0.68 -10.12
CA LYS A 153 -14.61 -0.71 -8.77
C LYS A 153 -13.79 0.10 -7.77
N THR A 154 -12.47 0.00 -7.88
CA THR A 154 -11.57 0.82 -7.06
C THR A 154 -11.75 2.30 -7.37
N GLU A 155 -11.91 2.66 -8.64
CA GLU A 155 -12.22 4.01 -9.10
C GLU A 155 -13.53 4.53 -8.48
N ALA A 156 -14.61 3.73 -8.56
CA ALA A 156 -15.90 4.09 -7.98
C ALA A 156 -15.78 4.33 -6.45
N LEU A 157 -15.01 3.49 -5.75
CA LEU A 157 -14.72 3.68 -4.32
C LEU A 157 -13.95 4.98 -4.08
N LEU A 158 -12.91 5.28 -4.86
CA LEU A 158 -12.02 6.41 -4.61
C LEU A 158 -12.63 7.76 -5.06
N LYS A 159 -13.63 7.75 -5.92
CA LYS A 159 -14.42 8.95 -6.27
C LYS A 159 -15.23 9.51 -5.10
N GLU A 160 -15.51 8.70 -4.07
CA GLU A 160 -16.18 9.17 -2.85
C GLU A 160 -15.28 10.10 -2.00
N TYR A 161 -13.97 10.13 -2.25
CA TYR A 161 -12.98 10.86 -1.47
C TYR A 161 -12.44 12.05 -2.26
N SER A 162 -12.55 13.24 -1.69
CA SER A 162 -11.99 14.49 -2.24
C SER A 162 -10.68 14.87 -1.54
N GLY A 163 -9.96 15.84 -2.09
CA GLY A 163 -8.74 16.38 -1.49
C GLY A 163 -7.48 15.53 -1.69
N ALA A 164 -6.57 15.63 -0.74
CA ALA A 164 -5.27 14.97 -0.80
C ALA A 164 -5.41 13.45 -0.71
N LEU A 165 -4.80 12.75 -1.67
CA LEU A 165 -4.84 11.29 -1.74
C LEU A 165 -3.52 10.74 -2.24
N ILE A 166 -3.06 9.67 -1.61
CA ILE A 166 -1.97 8.81 -2.12
C ILE A 166 -2.52 7.40 -2.30
N LEU A 167 -2.27 6.82 -3.47
CA LEU A 167 -2.54 5.42 -3.79
C LEU A 167 -1.22 4.74 -4.15
N SER A 168 -0.80 3.76 -3.36
CA SER A 168 0.47 3.08 -3.55
C SER A 168 0.38 1.59 -3.33
N GLY A 169 1.25 0.83 -4.00
CA GLY A 169 1.35 -0.62 -3.85
C GLY A 169 1.83 -1.34 -5.10
N ASP A 170 1.63 -2.66 -5.09
CA ASP A 170 1.87 -3.55 -6.21
C ASP A 170 0.60 -3.64 -7.08
N PHE A 171 0.67 -3.12 -8.31
CA PHE A 171 -0.47 -3.05 -9.23
C PHE A 171 -0.58 -4.23 -10.18
N ASN A 172 0.45 -5.05 -10.30
CA ASN A 172 0.48 -6.19 -11.23
C ASN A 172 0.09 -5.83 -12.69
N ASN A 173 0.50 -4.65 -13.16
CA ASN A 173 0.16 -4.06 -14.48
C ASN A 173 1.14 -4.44 -15.60
N TRP A 174 1.63 -5.66 -15.64
CA TRP A 174 2.74 -6.15 -16.45
C TRP A 174 2.49 -6.25 -17.97
N ASN A 175 1.30 -6.02 -18.50
CA ASN A 175 1.04 -6.06 -19.94
C ASN A 175 0.40 -4.75 -20.44
N LYS A 176 0.47 -4.53 -21.77
CA LYS A 176 0.00 -3.30 -22.43
C LYS A 176 -1.46 -2.95 -22.12
N LYS A 177 -2.36 -3.96 -22.04
CA LYS A 177 -3.78 -3.72 -21.74
C LYS A 177 -4.01 -3.29 -20.31
N ARG A 178 -3.27 -3.86 -19.35
CA ARG A 178 -3.32 -3.47 -17.94
C ARG A 178 -2.70 -2.09 -17.72
N ILE A 179 -1.60 -1.78 -18.42
CA ILE A 179 -0.98 -0.45 -18.36
C ILE A 179 -1.97 0.60 -18.83
N LYS A 180 -2.61 0.39 -19.99
CA LYS A 180 -3.61 1.30 -20.51
C LYS A 180 -4.79 1.48 -19.55
N ALA A 181 -5.31 0.41 -18.97
CA ALA A 181 -6.39 0.49 -17.97
C ALA A 181 -5.96 1.26 -16.71
N LEU A 182 -4.67 1.15 -16.29
CA LEU A 182 -4.14 1.91 -15.17
C LEU A 182 -3.95 3.40 -15.51
N GLU A 183 -3.58 3.72 -16.74
CA GLU A 183 -3.50 5.10 -17.24
C GLU A 183 -4.89 5.75 -17.26
N GLU A 184 -5.90 5.08 -17.81
CA GLU A 184 -7.30 5.56 -17.81
C GLU A 184 -7.83 5.76 -16.37
N PHE A 185 -7.55 4.84 -15.47
CA PHE A 185 -7.88 4.95 -14.04
C PHE A 185 -7.20 6.16 -13.39
N GLN A 186 -5.92 6.38 -13.68
CA GLN A 186 -5.14 7.52 -13.19
C GLN A 186 -5.77 8.84 -13.65
N GLU A 187 -6.08 8.97 -14.95
CA GLU A 187 -6.69 10.16 -15.53
C GLU A 187 -8.07 10.46 -14.90
N THR A 188 -8.92 9.43 -14.79
CA THR A 188 -10.28 9.57 -14.22
C THR A 188 -10.28 10.07 -12.78
N LEU A 189 -9.28 9.69 -11.99
CA LEU A 189 -9.14 10.12 -10.59
C LEU A 189 -8.26 11.38 -10.42
N SER A 190 -7.80 11.98 -11.54
CA SER A 190 -6.89 13.14 -11.55
C SER A 190 -5.62 12.89 -10.71
N LEU A 191 -5.07 11.67 -10.80
CA LEU A 191 -3.87 11.30 -10.10
C LEU A 191 -2.61 11.61 -10.93
N GLN A 192 -1.55 12.01 -10.26
CA GLN A 192 -0.21 12.11 -10.82
C GLN A 192 0.56 10.85 -10.44
N ARG A 193 1.37 10.29 -11.36
CA ARG A 193 2.31 9.22 -11.04
C ARG A 193 3.61 9.84 -10.52
N ALA A 194 4.11 9.35 -9.39
CA ALA A 194 5.41 9.76 -8.87
C ALA A 194 6.53 9.36 -9.84
N VAL A 195 7.42 10.31 -10.12
CA VAL A 195 8.69 10.04 -10.80
C VAL A 195 9.67 9.53 -9.74
N ILE A 196 10.18 8.33 -9.92
CA ILE A 196 10.95 7.60 -8.92
C ILE A 196 12.40 7.51 -9.38
N GLU A 197 13.32 8.03 -8.57
CA GLU A 197 14.75 7.85 -8.78
C GLU A 197 15.14 6.38 -8.59
N GLU A 198 16.15 5.92 -9.33
CA GLU A 198 16.60 4.51 -9.31
C GLU A 198 15.46 3.52 -9.64
N GLU A 199 14.54 3.89 -10.56
CA GLU A 199 13.37 3.09 -10.94
C GLU A 199 13.75 1.65 -11.38
N HIS A 200 14.98 1.41 -11.81
CA HIS A 200 15.48 0.10 -12.18
C HIS A 200 15.54 -0.89 -11.00
N HIS A 201 15.50 -0.41 -9.76
CA HIS A 201 15.38 -1.24 -8.56
C HIS A 201 13.95 -1.71 -8.30
N ILE A 202 12.93 -1.04 -8.86
CA ILE A 202 11.54 -1.48 -8.76
C ILE A 202 11.38 -2.84 -9.45
N LYS A 203 10.62 -3.74 -8.84
CA LYS A 203 10.32 -5.04 -9.45
C LYS A 203 9.66 -4.85 -10.81
N GLN A 204 10.21 -5.53 -11.78
CA GLN A 204 9.74 -5.49 -13.17
C GLN A 204 9.22 -6.85 -13.60
N VAL A 205 8.12 -6.84 -14.35
CA VAL A 205 7.60 -8.00 -15.08
C VAL A 205 7.54 -7.61 -16.56
N PHE A 206 8.20 -8.38 -17.43
CA PHE A 206 8.37 -8.04 -18.86
C PHE A 206 8.90 -6.61 -19.08
N SER A 207 9.91 -6.22 -18.30
CA SER A 207 10.54 -4.88 -18.32
C SER A 207 9.57 -3.72 -18.00
N LYS A 208 8.51 -3.99 -17.26
CA LYS A 208 7.56 -2.97 -16.78
C LYS A 208 7.51 -2.98 -15.26
N PRO A 209 7.68 -1.81 -14.61
CA PRO A 209 7.53 -1.70 -13.17
C PRO A 209 6.08 -2.02 -12.78
N ILE A 210 5.91 -2.71 -11.67
CA ILE A 210 4.59 -3.12 -11.17
C ILE A 210 4.23 -2.46 -9.85
N ASP A 211 5.18 -1.86 -9.15
CA ASP A 211 4.97 -1.06 -7.95
C ASP A 211 4.94 0.43 -8.31
N HIS A 212 3.94 1.14 -7.84
CA HIS A 212 3.72 2.55 -8.16
C HIS A 212 3.26 3.35 -6.95
N ILE A 213 3.48 4.67 -7.02
CA ILE A 213 2.85 5.68 -6.18
C ILE A 213 2.12 6.66 -7.08
N PHE A 214 0.82 6.80 -6.86
CA PHE A 214 -0.03 7.82 -7.45
C PHE A 214 -0.51 8.78 -6.37
N TYR A 215 -0.70 10.06 -6.70
CA TYR A 215 -1.09 11.07 -5.74
C TYR A 215 -1.87 12.22 -6.39
N ARG A 216 -2.63 12.96 -5.59
CA ARG A 216 -3.24 14.24 -5.94
C ARG A 216 -3.34 15.13 -4.71
N GLY A 217 -3.49 16.47 -4.92
CA GLY A 217 -3.62 17.45 -3.84
C GLY A 217 -2.37 17.59 -2.96
N LEU A 218 -1.21 17.16 -3.48
CA LEU A 218 0.07 17.15 -2.80
C LEU A 218 1.18 17.53 -3.78
N LYS A 219 2.32 17.97 -3.26
CA LYS A 219 3.56 18.15 -4.00
C LYS A 219 4.51 16.99 -3.67
N LEU A 220 4.96 16.27 -4.68
CA LEU A 220 6.05 15.31 -4.53
C LEU A 220 7.37 16.08 -4.37
N VAL A 221 8.06 15.87 -3.26
CA VAL A 221 9.37 16.48 -2.97
C VAL A 221 10.48 15.56 -3.44
N HIS A 222 10.37 14.26 -3.17
CA HIS A 222 11.37 13.26 -3.50
C HIS A 222 10.72 11.88 -3.57
N ALA A 223 11.17 11.03 -4.48
CA ALA A 223 10.84 9.61 -4.47
C ALA A 223 11.99 8.78 -5.02
N LYS A 224 12.30 7.66 -4.37
CA LYS A 224 13.42 6.78 -4.70
C LYS A 224 13.08 5.32 -4.45
N ALA A 225 13.48 4.43 -5.36
CA ALA A 225 13.51 2.99 -5.12
C ALA A 225 14.82 2.61 -4.41
N ILE A 226 14.75 1.73 -3.42
CA ILE A 226 15.91 1.39 -2.56
C ILE A 226 16.23 -0.08 -2.73
N ASP A 227 17.44 -0.41 -3.16
CA ASP A 227 17.93 -1.79 -3.23
C ASP A 227 18.12 -2.38 -1.82
N THR A 228 17.29 -3.34 -1.47
CA THR A 228 17.37 -4.07 -0.19
C THR A 228 18.22 -5.34 -0.25
N LYS A 229 18.85 -5.60 -1.39
CA LYS A 229 19.70 -6.79 -1.61
C LYS A 229 18.95 -8.09 -1.30
N LYS A 230 17.77 -8.24 -1.87
CA LYS A 230 16.93 -9.45 -1.83
C LYS A 230 16.35 -9.79 -0.44
N VAL A 231 15.98 -8.79 0.34
CA VAL A 231 15.14 -9.02 1.55
C VAL A 231 13.76 -9.52 1.16
N SER A 232 13.21 -8.98 0.09
CA SER A 232 12.01 -9.46 -0.60
C SER A 232 12.33 -9.55 -2.09
N ASP A 233 11.45 -10.15 -2.86
CA ASP A 233 11.53 -10.16 -4.33
C ASP A 233 11.06 -8.82 -4.96
N HIS A 234 10.56 -7.89 -4.14
CA HIS A 234 10.37 -6.47 -4.45
C HIS A 234 11.32 -5.61 -3.62
N ASN A 235 11.63 -4.44 -4.12
CA ASN A 235 12.33 -3.39 -3.39
C ASN A 235 11.37 -2.27 -2.98
N PRO A 236 11.60 -1.62 -1.82
CA PRO A 236 10.73 -0.55 -1.36
C PRO A 236 10.90 0.73 -2.19
N ILE A 237 9.80 1.50 -2.26
CA ILE A 237 9.79 2.87 -2.75
C ILE A 237 9.61 3.79 -1.54
N TYR A 238 10.57 4.69 -1.34
CA TYR A 238 10.49 5.77 -0.37
C TYR A 238 10.07 7.06 -1.06
N ALA A 239 9.18 7.83 -0.45
CA ALA A 239 8.77 9.12 -0.99
C ALA A 239 8.51 10.14 0.12
N ILE A 240 8.75 11.42 -0.20
CA ILE A 240 8.47 12.59 0.64
C ILE A 240 7.48 13.46 -0.10
N PHE A 241 6.44 13.86 0.59
CA PHE A 241 5.39 14.75 0.12
C PHE A 241 5.27 16.00 0.98
N GLU A 242 4.83 17.08 0.36
CA GLU A 242 4.42 18.31 1.01
C GLU A 242 2.95 18.59 0.67
N LYS A 243 2.17 18.98 1.68
CA LYS A 243 0.81 19.47 1.48
C LYS A 243 0.85 20.79 0.71
N LEU A 244 -0.01 20.93 -0.30
CA LEU A 244 -0.18 22.15 -1.09
C LEU A 244 -0.82 23.29 -0.28
#